data_0af340bd4b7e577f7743b5aa440309a6
#
_entry.id   0af340bd4b7e577f7743b5aa440309a6
#
_cell.length_a   1.000
_cell.length_b   1.000
_cell.length_c   1.000
_cell.angle_alpha   90.00
_cell.angle_beta   90.00
_cell.angle_gamma   90.00
#
_symmetry.space_group_name_H-M   'P 1'
#
loop_
_entity.id
_entity.type
_entity.pdbx_description
1 polymer ?
#
loop_
_entity_poly.entity_id
_entity_poly.type
_entity_poly.pdbx_seq_one_letter_code
_entity_poly.pdbx_strand_id
1 'polypeptide(L)'
;MSLFVTFEGIEGCGKSTHLRLLAAALRTAGRPVVETREPGGTRLGASLRELLLRPSPVPPAPLAELLLYCADRAQHIAEVIRPALAAGKVVLCDRFSDSTIAYQGYGRGLSLETVRALDAEARGGLEPDLTFLLDCPPATGITRARARSGKGDRFEQEALAFHEAVRGGFHALVAGAPGRYRVVDTTEPTAVVTERVRSETVRLLEGRS
;
A
#
# COMPACT_ATOMS: atom_id res chain seq x y z
N MET A 1 14.28 15.77 -8.52
CA MET A 1 13.24 16.05 -7.51
C MET A 1 12.63 14.72 -7.09
N SER A 2 12.62 14.42 -5.79
CA SER A 2 12.11 13.16 -5.25
C SER A 2 10.62 13.26 -4.96
N LEU A 3 9.92 12.12 -5.04
CA LEU A 3 8.50 12.00 -4.71
C LEU A 3 8.26 10.61 -4.13
N PHE A 4 7.49 10.53 -3.03
CA PHE A 4 7.07 9.27 -2.44
C PHE A 4 5.57 9.06 -2.64
N VAL A 5 5.20 8.08 -3.46
CA VAL A 5 3.81 7.74 -3.79
C VAL A 5 3.50 6.35 -3.32
N THR A 6 2.37 6.20 -2.62
CA THR A 6 1.88 4.90 -2.16
C THR A 6 0.58 4.51 -2.87
N PHE A 7 0.39 3.21 -3.04
CA PHE A 7 -0.81 2.60 -3.61
C PHE A 7 -1.47 1.74 -2.54
N GLU A 8 -2.66 2.11 -2.15
CA GLU A 8 -3.42 1.49 -1.07
C GLU A 8 -4.76 0.96 -1.57
N GLY A 9 -5.40 0.13 -0.78
CA GLY A 9 -6.70 -0.50 -1.04
C GLY A 9 -6.68 -2.00 -0.77
N ILE A 10 -7.84 -2.63 -0.83
CA ILE A 10 -8.03 -4.06 -0.55
C ILE A 10 -7.36 -4.96 -1.60
N GLU A 11 -7.42 -6.28 -1.42
CA GLU A 11 -6.95 -7.27 -2.40
C GLU A 11 -7.70 -7.13 -3.73
N GLY A 12 -7.02 -7.38 -4.85
CA GLY A 12 -7.62 -7.37 -6.19
C GLY A 12 -8.00 -5.99 -6.75
N CYS A 13 -7.78 -4.88 -6.02
CA CYS A 13 -8.09 -3.52 -6.50
C CYS A 13 -7.11 -2.95 -7.54
N GLY A 14 -6.10 -3.71 -7.98
CA GLY A 14 -5.23 -3.32 -9.11
C GLY A 14 -3.96 -2.54 -8.74
N LYS A 15 -3.58 -2.41 -7.46
CA LYS A 15 -2.40 -1.65 -6.98
C LYS A 15 -1.14 -1.91 -7.80
N SER A 16 -0.66 -3.15 -7.81
CA SER A 16 0.58 -3.52 -8.50
C SER A 16 0.51 -3.31 -10.03
N THR A 17 -0.69 -3.36 -10.62
CA THR A 17 -0.90 -3.09 -12.05
C THR A 17 -0.68 -1.62 -12.35
N HIS A 18 -1.40 -0.74 -11.65
CA HIS A 18 -1.32 0.70 -11.87
C HIS A 18 0.01 1.30 -11.43
N LEU A 19 0.64 0.75 -10.37
CA LEU A 19 2.00 1.11 -9.98
C LEU A 19 3.00 0.84 -11.12
N ARG A 20 2.98 -0.36 -11.72
CA ARG A 20 3.88 -0.70 -12.83
C ARG A 20 3.64 0.15 -14.08
N LEU A 21 2.37 0.43 -14.42
CA LEU A 21 2.02 1.28 -15.55
C LEU A 21 2.48 2.73 -15.33
N LEU A 22 2.32 3.27 -14.12
CA LEU A 22 2.86 4.58 -13.76
C LEU A 22 4.39 4.59 -13.83
N ALA A 23 5.05 3.57 -13.27
CA ALA A 23 6.51 3.47 -13.29
C ALA A 23 7.06 3.48 -14.73
N ALA A 24 6.43 2.73 -15.64
CA ALA A 24 6.81 2.71 -17.05
C ALA A 24 6.65 4.09 -17.70
N ALA A 25 5.53 4.77 -17.48
CA ALA A 25 5.28 6.11 -18.00
C ALA A 25 6.30 7.14 -17.49
N LEU A 26 6.62 7.12 -16.19
CA LEU A 26 7.60 8.03 -15.61
C LEU A 26 9.02 7.77 -16.14
N ARG A 27 9.42 6.50 -16.33
CA ARG A 27 10.72 6.15 -16.93
C ARG A 27 10.81 6.61 -18.38
N THR A 28 9.74 6.46 -19.16
CA THR A 28 9.67 6.99 -20.53
C THR A 28 9.83 8.51 -20.56
N ALA A 29 9.34 9.21 -19.52
CA ALA A 29 9.55 10.64 -19.33
C ALA A 29 10.93 11.01 -18.73
N GLY A 30 11.88 10.06 -18.67
CA GLY A 30 13.24 10.27 -18.16
C GLY A 30 13.36 10.41 -16.63
N ARG A 31 12.34 10.04 -15.88
CA ARG A 31 12.37 10.12 -14.41
C ARG A 31 12.95 8.82 -13.81
N PRO A 32 13.93 8.89 -12.88
CA PRO A 32 14.42 7.71 -12.18
C PRO A 32 13.37 7.24 -11.17
N VAL A 33 12.93 5.98 -11.30
CA VAL A 33 11.86 5.38 -10.49
C VAL A 33 12.36 4.14 -9.75
N VAL A 34 12.02 4.05 -8.46
CA VAL A 34 12.12 2.85 -7.65
C VAL A 34 10.71 2.30 -7.41
N GLU A 35 10.48 1.06 -7.83
CA GLU A 35 9.26 0.31 -7.52
C GLU A 35 9.55 -0.59 -6.32
N THR A 36 8.69 -0.53 -5.33
CA THR A 36 8.82 -1.32 -4.10
C THR A 36 7.46 -1.69 -3.51
N ARG A 37 7.45 -2.39 -2.38
CA ARG A 37 6.21 -2.87 -1.74
C ARG A 37 6.42 -3.19 -0.26
N GLU A 38 5.33 -3.22 0.50
CA GLU A 38 5.26 -3.76 1.85
C GLU A 38 4.16 -4.83 1.97
N PRO A 39 4.46 -5.93 2.68
CA PRO A 39 5.78 -6.34 3.14
C PRO A 39 6.62 -6.89 1.99
N GLY A 40 7.96 -6.80 2.11
CA GLY A 40 8.86 -7.53 1.21
C GLY A 40 9.80 -6.68 0.35
N GLY A 41 9.99 -5.40 0.66
CA GLY A 41 10.86 -4.49 -0.07
C GLY A 41 12.36 -4.69 0.16
N THR A 42 12.75 -5.50 1.15
CA THR A 42 14.14 -5.80 1.53
C THR A 42 14.35 -7.30 1.67
N ARG A 43 15.61 -7.74 1.90
CA ARG A 43 15.91 -9.14 2.18
C ARG A 43 15.18 -9.62 3.46
N LEU A 44 15.22 -8.84 4.54
CA LEU A 44 14.45 -9.12 5.76
C LEU A 44 12.96 -9.13 5.45
N GLY A 45 12.48 -8.13 4.73
CA GLY A 45 11.08 -8.01 4.35
C GLY A 45 10.57 -9.19 3.54
N ALA A 46 11.39 -9.77 2.65
CA ALA A 46 11.01 -10.96 1.89
C ALA A 46 10.72 -12.16 2.82
N SER A 47 11.55 -12.37 3.84
CA SER A 47 11.33 -13.41 4.87
C SER A 47 10.08 -13.14 5.71
N LEU A 48 9.87 -11.87 6.11
CA LEU A 48 8.67 -11.46 6.85
C LEU A 48 7.41 -11.62 5.99
N ARG A 49 7.48 -11.30 4.71
CA ARG A 49 6.37 -11.49 3.77
C ARG A 49 5.93 -12.95 3.68
N GLU A 50 6.88 -13.88 3.56
CA GLU A 50 6.57 -15.30 3.55
C GLU A 50 5.86 -15.73 4.82
N LEU A 51 6.37 -15.31 5.99
CA LEU A 51 5.76 -15.59 7.30
C LEU A 51 4.35 -14.99 7.43
N LEU A 52 4.16 -13.75 7.00
CA LEU A 52 2.91 -12.99 7.15
C LEU A 52 1.81 -13.45 6.20
N LEU A 53 2.15 -13.82 4.96
CA LEU A 53 1.15 -14.12 3.93
C LEU A 53 0.87 -15.61 3.73
N ARG A 54 1.75 -16.48 4.23
CA ARG A 54 1.57 -17.93 4.10
C ARG A 54 0.34 -18.38 4.89
N PRO A 55 -0.59 -19.11 4.25
CA PRO A 55 -1.66 -19.78 4.98
C PRO A 55 -1.10 -20.71 6.07
N SER A 56 -1.61 -20.60 7.28
CA SER A 56 -1.16 -21.39 8.43
C SER A 56 -2.35 -21.74 9.32
N PRO A 57 -2.39 -22.96 9.87
CA PRO A 57 -3.39 -23.33 10.87
C PRO A 57 -3.24 -22.54 12.18
N VAL A 58 -2.04 -21.99 12.44
CA VAL A 58 -1.75 -21.12 13.58
C VAL A 58 -1.14 -19.84 13.05
N PRO A 59 -1.96 -18.85 12.65
CA PRO A 59 -1.46 -17.56 12.20
C PRO A 59 -0.84 -16.77 13.36
N PRO A 60 0.00 -15.76 13.07
CA PRO A 60 0.47 -14.83 14.09
C PRO A 60 -0.71 -14.20 14.85
N ALA A 61 -0.58 -14.03 16.15
CA ALA A 61 -1.52 -13.25 16.95
C ALA A 61 -1.58 -11.79 16.42
N PRO A 62 -2.72 -11.08 16.53
CA PRO A 62 -2.88 -9.75 15.91
C PRO A 62 -1.77 -8.75 16.28
N LEU A 63 -1.33 -8.71 17.52
CA LEU A 63 -0.23 -7.83 17.94
C LEU A 63 1.11 -8.27 17.33
N ALA A 64 1.39 -9.58 17.27
CA ALA A 64 2.60 -10.08 16.62
C ALA A 64 2.60 -9.76 15.12
N GLU A 65 1.45 -9.90 14.43
CA GLU A 65 1.27 -9.49 13.03
C GLU A 65 1.60 -8.01 12.84
N LEU A 66 1.06 -7.12 13.69
CA LEU A 66 1.35 -5.69 13.66
C LEU A 66 2.85 -5.39 13.82
N LEU A 67 3.50 -5.99 14.82
CA LEU A 67 4.93 -5.79 15.07
C LEU A 67 5.82 -6.26 13.91
N LEU A 68 5.45 -7.34 13.23
CA LEU A 68 6.17 -7.82 12.05
C LEU A 68 6.01 -6.87 10.86
N TYR A 69 4.84 -6.25 10.65
CA TYR A 69 4.66 -5.19 9.65
C TYR A 69 5.47 -3.94 9.99
N CYS A 70 5.52 -3.53 11.25
CA CYS A 70 6.35 -2.42 11.70
C CYS A 70 7.85 -2.70 11.50
N ALA A 71 8.32 -3.92 11.78
CA ALA A 71 9.70 -4.33 11.54
C ALA A 71 10.07 -4.32 10.05
N ASP A 72 9.20 -4.84 9.18
CA ASP A 72 9.36 -4.75 7.72
C ASP A 72 9.50 -3.30 7.27
N ARG A 73 8.59 -2.43 7.71
CA ARG A 73 8.56 -1.00 7.36
C ARG A 73 9.80 -0.27 7.79
N ALA A 74 10.24 -0.42 9.04
CA ALA A 74 11.43 0.25 9.55
C ALA A 74 12.67 -0.10 8.71
N GLN A 75 12.86 -1.40 8.39
CA GLN A 75 13.96 -1.85 7.55
C GLN A 75 13.83 -1.34 6.09
N HIS A 76 12.63 -1.37 5.54
CA HIS A 76 12.35 -0.92 4.19
C HIS A 76 12.63 0.57 3.99
N ILE A 77 12.23 1.39 4.96
CA ILE A 77 12.53 2.83 4.95
C ILE A 77 14.04 3.07 4.99
N ALA A 78 14.76 2.37 5.86
CA ALA A 78 16.20 2.55 6.04
C ALA A 78 17.01 2.11 4.81
N GLU A 79 16.69 0.96 4.23
CA GLU A 79 17.47 0.37 3.14
C GLU A 79 17.06 0.86 1.74
N VAL A 80 15.80 1.20 1.53
CA VAL A 80 15.26 1.43 0.17
C VAL A 80 14.69 2.82 0.01
N ILE A 81 13.70 3.21 0.85
CA ILE A 81 12.91 4.41 0.58
C ILE A 81 13.75 5.67 0.79
N ARG A 82 14.34 5.86 1.98
CA ARG A 82 15.15 7.05 2.28
C ARG A 82 16.35 7.21 1.34
N PRO A 83 17.15 6.18 1.04
CA PRO A 83 18.24 6.29 0.08
C PRO A 83 17.77 6.67 -1.32
N ALA A 84 16.64 6.12 -1.78
CA ALA A 84 16.10 6.45 -3.09
C ALA A 84 15.62 7.92 -3.16
N LEU A 85 14.92 8.39 -2.13
CA LEU A 85 14.47 9.78 -2.04
C LEU A 85 15.64 10.75 -1.96
N ALA A 86 16.67 10.43 -1.17
CA ALA A 86 17.90 11.22 -1.08
C ALA A 86 18.65 11.29 -2.42
N ALA A 87 18.55 10.24 -3.25
CA ALA A 87 19.10 10.21 -4.61
C ALA A 87 18.21 10.92 -5.66
N GLY A 88 17.16 11.63 -5.24
CA GLY A 88 16.28 12.37 -6.15
C GLY A 88 15.33 11.52 -6.97
N LYS A 89 15.09 10.25 -6.59
CA LYS A 89 14.23 9.32 -7.32
C LYS A 89 12.77 9.44 -6.91
N VAL A 90 11.86 9.05 -7.82
CA VAL A 90 10.47 8.80 -7.49
C VAL A 90 10.36 7.39 -6.90
N VAL A 91 9.78 7.27 -5.71
CA VAL A 91 9.52 5.97 -5.06
C VAL A 91 8.04 5.67 -5.17
N LEU A 92 7.70 4.53 -5.78
CA LEU A 92 6.34 4.00 -5.89
C LEU A 92 6.25 2.74 -5.03
N CYS A 93 5.38 2.75 -4.02
CA CYS A 93 5.26 1.65 -3.06
C CYS A 93 3.86 1.02 -3.09
N ASP A 94 3.80 -0.30 -3.32
CA ASP A 94 2.57 -1.09 -3.19
C ASP A 94 2.35 -1.42 -1.72
N ARG A 95 1.46 -0.71 -1.06
CA ARG A 95 1.18 -0.66 0.39
C ARG A 95 2.28 0.04 1.21
N PHE A 96 1.83 0.73 2.24
CA PHE A 96 2.66 1.36 3.26
C PHE A 96 1.88 1.43 4.59
N SER A 97 2.09 2.46 5.37
CA SER A 97 1.51 2.73 6.69
C SER A 97 -0.03 2.59 6.75
N ASP A 98 -0.73 3.11 5.75
CA ASP A 98 -2.19 3.11 5.74
C ASP A 98 -2.78 1.69 5.71
N SER A 99 -2.10 0.76 5.04
CA SER A 99 -2.46 -0.66 5.10
C SER A 99 -2.41 -1.21 6.53
N THR A 100 -1.40 -0.85 7.33
CA THR A 100 -1.33 -1.30 8.74
C THR A 100 -2.50 -0.79 9.56
N ILE A 101 -2.84 0.49 9.41
CA ILE A 101 -3.98 1.06 10.14
C ILE A 101 -5.30 0.41 9.70
N ALA A 102 -5.50 0.21 8.40
CA ALA A 102 -6.71 -0.41 7.87
C ALA A 102 -6.83 -1.89 8.26
N TYR A 103 -5.77 -2.67 8.12
CA TYR A 103 -5.81 -4.12 8.35
C TYR A 103 -5.73 -4.50 9.83
N GLN A 104 -4.73 -4.00 10.57
CA GLN A 104 -4.55 -4.36 11.96
C GLN A 104 -5.48 -3.55 12.90
N GLY A 105 -5.76 -2.29 12.56
CA GLY A 105 -6.69 -1.47 13.32
C GLY A 105 -8.14 -1.86 13.03
N TYR A 106 -8.64 -1.56 11.84
CA TYR A 106 -10.05 -1.79 11.51
C TYR A 106 -10.37 -3.26 11.24
N GLY A 107 -9.52 -3.98 10.52
CA GLY A 107 -9.72 -5.39 10.18
C GLY A 107 -9.57 -6.32 11.37
N ARG A 108 -8.46 -6.25 12.12
CA ARG A 108 -8.18 -7.09 13.30
C ARG A 108 -8.78 -6.54 14.61
N GLY A 109 -9.26 -5.31 14.62
CA GLY A 109 -9.85 -4.68 15.80
C GLY A 109 -8.85 -4.29 16.89
N LEU A 110 -7.57 -4.13 16.56
CA LEU A 110 -6.60 -3.58 17.50
C LEU A 110 -6.88 -2.10 17.78
N SER A 111 -6.51 -1.64 18.98
CA SER A 111 -6.62 -0.22 19.33
C SER A 111 -5.93 0.65 18.27
N LEU A 112 -6.67 1.57 17.68
CA LEU A 112 -6.12 2.51 16.69
C LEU A 112 -5.01 3.38 17.27
N GLU A 113 -5.08 3.70 18.56
CA GLU A 113 -4.02 4.43 19.26
C GLU A 113 -2.71 3.62 19.26
N THR A 114 -2.78 2.33 19.67
CA THR A 114 -1.62 1.44 19.68
C THR A 114 -1.06 1.23 18.27
N VAL A 115 -1.93 0.98 17.29
CA VAL A 115 -1.51 0.78 15.90
C VAL A 115 -0.80 2.01 15.37
N ARG A 116 -1.35 3.21 15.58
CA ARG A 116 -0.76 4.48 15.13
C ARG A 116 0.56 4.79 15.83
N ALA A 117 0.66 4.52 17.14
CA ALA A 117 1.90 4.77 17.89
C ALA A 117 3.04 3.89 17.36
N LEU A 118 2.82 2.59 17.22
CA LEU A 118 3.84 1.66 16.70
C LEU A 118 4.20 1.95 15.24
N ASP A 119 3.21 2.28 14.42
CA ASP A 119 3.44 2.68 13.03
C ASP A 119 4.24 3.98 12.92
N ALA A 120 3.96 4.98 13.75
CA ALA A 120 4.69 6.25 13.78
C ALA A 120 6.16 6.05 14.12
N GLU A 121 6.47 5.20 15.11
CA GLU A 121 7.85 4.81 15.44
C GLU A 121 8.53 4.12 14.25
N ALA A 122 7.85 3.14 13.63
CA ALA A 122 8.40 2.41 12.48
C ALA A 122 8.65 3.33 11.27
N ARG A 123 7.80 4.34 11.05
CA ARG A 123 7.96 5.31 9.95
C ARG A 123 9.09 6.32 10.19
N GLY A 124 9.43 6.60 11.44
CA GLY A 124 10.44 7.61 11.77
C GLY A 124 10.18 8.95 11.08
N GLY A 125 8.92 9.41 11.10
CA GLY A 125 8.49 10.68 10.52
C GLY A 125 8.34 10.71 8.99
N LEU A 126 8.55 9.59 8.28
CA LEU A 126 8.34 9.54 6.84
C LEU A 126 6.85 9.44 6.50
N GLU A 127 6.37 10.35 5.65
CA GLU A 127 5.00 10.36 5.11
C GLU A 127 5.04 10.31 3.58
N PRO A 128 4.07 9.64 2.95
CA PRO A 128 3.90 9.74 1.50
C PRO A 128 3.48 11.17 1.09
N ASP A 129 4.01 11.63 -0.03
CA ASP A 129 3.58 12.87 -0.66
C ASP A 129 2.19 12.74 -1.29
N LEU A 130 1.86 11.54 -1.77
CA LEU A 130 0.60 11.20 -2.41
C LEU A 130 0.28 9.74 -2.16
N THR A 131 -0.97 9.47 -1.80
CA THR A 131 -1.51 8.12 -1.68
C THR A 131 -2.68 7.94 -2.65
N PHE A 132 -2.57 6.97 -3.53
CA PHE A 132 -3.71 6.49 -4.32
C PHE A 132 -4.45 5.42 -3.53
N LEU A 133 -5.67 5.72 -3.12
CA LEU A 133 -6.61 4.69 -2.67
C LEU A 133 -7.32 4.13 -3.91
N LEU A 134 -6.90 2.94 -4.33
CA LEU A 134 -7.55 2.19 -5.39
C LEU A 134 -8.73 1.44 -4.79
N ASP A 135 -9.93 1.94 -5.05
CA ASP A 135 -11.15 1.47 -4.39
C ASP A 135 -11.99 0.59 -5.34
N CYS A 136 -12.55 -0.46 -4.79
CA CYS A 136 -13.61 -1.26 -5.41
C CYS A 136 -14.43 -1.97 -4.32
N PRO A 137 -15.65 -2.43 -4.65
CA PRO A 137 -16.42 -3.29 -3.75
C PRO A 137 -15.62 -4.54 -3.35
N PRO A 138 -15.60 -4.96 -2.08
CA PRO A 138 -14.81 -6.11 -1.61
C PRO A 138 -15.08 -7.40 -2.38
N ALA A 139 -16.33 -7.69 -2.72
CA ALA A 139 -16.67 -8.86 -3.53
C ALA A 139 -15.99 -8.86 -4.91
N THR A 140 -15.88 -7.68 -5.55
CA THR A 140 -15.16 -7.51 -6.81
C THR A 140 -13.66 -7.75 -6.64
N GLY A 141 -13.06 -7.16 -5.60
CA GLY A 141 -11.65 -7.31 -5.28
C GLY A 141 -11.28 -8.78 -5.02
N ILE A 142 -12.02 -9.45 -4.15
CA ILE A 142 -11.82 -10.87 -3.82
C ILE A 142 -11.92 -11.76 -5.07
N THR A 143 -12.93 -11.53 -5.91
CA THR A 143 -13.08 -12.29 -7.16
C THR A 143 -11.86 -12.14 -8.07
N ARG A 144 -11.37 -10.91 -8.24
CA ARG A 144 -10.17 -10.62 -9.05
C ARG A 144 -8.90 -11.23 -8.44
N ALA A 145 -8.75 -11.18 -7.11
CA ALA A 145 -7.62 -11.75 -6.40
C ALA A 145 -7.57 -13.28 -6.58
N ARG A 146 -8.68 -13.96 -6.37
CA ARG A 146 -8.81 -15.42 -6.56
C ARG A 146 -8.54 -15.86 -7.99
N ALA A 147 -9.03 -15.12 -8.99
CA ALA A 147 -8.76 -15.41 -10.40
C ALA A 147 -7.26 -15.35 -10.75
N ARG A 148 -6.48 -14.51 -10.04
CA ARG A 148 -5.04 -14.34 -10.25
C ARG A 148 -4.20 -15.40 -9.53
N SER A 149 -4.51 -15.70 -8.26
CA SER A 149 -3.62 -16.46 -7.34
C SER A 149 -4.05 -17.91 -7.11
N GLY A 150 -5.24 -18.32 -7.57
CA GLY A 150 -5.78 -19.65 -7.32
C GLY A 150 -6.16 -19.88 -5.86
N LYS A 151 -5.23 -20.39 -5.03
CA LYS A 151 -5.50 -20.67 -3.60
C LYS A 151 -5.54 -19.42 -2.72
N GLY A 152 -5.02 -18.30 -3.18
CA GLY A 152 -4.94 -17.05 -2.43
C GLY A 152 -3.93 -17.06 -1.26
N ASP A 153 -3.58 -15.89 -0.77
CA ASP A 153 -2.84 -15.72 0.47
C ASP A 153 -3.78 -15.72 1.70
N ARG A 154 -3.20 -15.57 2.89
CA ARG A 154 -3.96 -15.61 4.15
C ARG A 154 -5.04 -14.51 4.23
N PHE A 155 -4.77 -13.32 3.71
CA PHE A 155 -5.74 -12.23 3.72
C PHE A 155 -6.83 -12.41 2.65
N GLU A 156 -6.49 -12.95 1.49
CA GLU A 156 -7.47 -13.29 0.46
C GLU A 156 -8.48 -14.38 0.91
N GLN A 157 -8.14 -15.12 1.98
CA GLN A 157 -9.01 -16.15 2.59
C GLN A 157 -9.90 -15.62 3.71
N GLU A 158 -9.73 -14.38 4.15
CA GLU A 158 -10.56 -13.76 5.18
C GLU A 158 -12.01 -13.60 4.73
N ALA A 159 -12.93 -13.51 5.69
CA ALA A 159 -14.35 -13.31 5.43
C ALA A 159 -14.63 -11.95 4.79
N LEU A 160 -15.73 -11.84 4.04
CA LEU A 160 -16.13 -10.58 3.38
C LEU A 160 -16.21 -9.40 4.36
N ALA A 161 -16.76 -9.62 5.56
CA ALA A 161 -16.86 -8.60 6.60
C ALA A 161 -15.50 -8.01 7.02
N PHE A 162 -14.42 -8.82 7.01
CA PHE A 162 -13.07 -8.32 7.25
C PHE A 162 -12.64 -7.32 6.17
N HIS A 163 -12.85 -7.64 4.91
CA HIS A 163 -12.50 -6.75 3.79
C HIS A 163 -13.37 -5.48 3.77
N GLU A 164 -14.63 -5.58 4.20
CA GLU A 164 -15.51 -4.42 4.38
C GLU A 164 -15.00 -3.50 5.49
N ALA A 165 -14.57 -4.06 6.62
CA ALA A 165 -13.97 -3.29 7.71
C ALA A 165 -12.66 -2.61 7.26
N VAL A 166 -11.78 -3.33 6.55
CA VAL A 166 -10.52 -2.78 5.99
C VAL A 166 -10.81 -1.64 5.01
N ARG A 167 -11.76 -1.82 4.07
CA ARG A 167 -12.17 -0.77 3.14
C ARG A 167 -12.70 0.46 3.88
N GLY A 168 -13.56 0.25 4.89
CA GLY A 168 -14.05 1.32 5.76
C GLY A 168 -12.90 2.07 6.45
N GLY A 169 -11.88 1.35 6.91
CA GLY A 169 -10.67 1.91 7.49
C GLY A 169 -9.91 2.82 6.52
N PHE A 170 -9.73 2.42 5.26
CA PHE A 170 -9.13 3.28 4.24
C PHE A 170 -9.94 4.55 4.00
N HIS A 171 -11.27 4.46 3.91
CA HIS A 171 -12.12 5.65 3.76
C HIS A 171 -12.05 6.59 4.96
N ALA A 172 -11.94 6.06 6.18
CA ALA A 172 -11.73 6.87 7.38
C ALA A 172 -10.38 7.61 7.35
N LEU A 173 -9.32 6.99 6.82
CA LEU A 173 -8.02 7.64 6.62
C LEU A 173 -8.10 8.76 5.59
N VAL A 174 -8.79 8.54 4.47
CA VAL A 174 -9.05 9.59 3.46
C VAL A 174 -9.76 10.79 4.06
N ALA A 175 -10.82 10.55 4.85
CA ALA A 175 -11.57 11.62 5.51
C ALA A 175 -10.71 12.43 6.48
N GLY A 176 -9.74 11.78 7.15
CA GLY A 176 -8.83 12.42 8.10
C GLY A 176 -7.72 13.27 7.46
N ALA A 177 -7.38 13.04 6.17
CA ALA A 177 -6.29 13.74 5.48
C ALA A 177 -6.53 13.87 3.96
N PRO A 178 -7.63 14.51 3.52
CA PRO A 178 -8.07 14.49 2.12
C PRO A 178 -7.05 15.07 1.13
N GLY A 179 -6.17 15.96 1.58
CA GLY A 179 -5.13 16.56 0.72
C GLY A 179 -4.09 15.56 0.23
N ARG A 180 -3.78 14.53 1.02
CA ARG A 180 -2.78 13.49 0.70
C ARG A 180 -3.33 12.41 -0.23
N TYR A 181 -4.64 12.17 -0.25
CA TYR A 181 -5.23 11.07 -0.98
C TYR A 181 -5.84 11.46 -2.32
N ARG A 182 -5.81 10.49 -3.25
CA ARG A 182 -6.67 10.45 -4.43
C ARG A 182 -7.38 9.10 -4.44
N VAL A 183 -8.70 9.15 -4.25
CA VAL A 183 -9.54 7.95 -4.37
C VAL A 183 -9.84 7.70 -5.83
N VAL A 184 -9.55 6.49 -6.30
CA VAL A 184 -9.73 6.09 -7.70
C VAL A 184 -10.58 4.83 -7.74
N ASP A 185 -11.76 4.92 -8.35
CA ASP A 185 -12.64 3.78 -8.60
C ASP A 185 -12.01 2.85 -9.64
N THR A 186 -11.68 1.63 -9.22
CA THR A 186 -11.06 0.63 -10.09
C THR A 186 -12.08 -0.35 -10.70
N THR A 187 -13.36 -0.07 -10.61
CA THR A 187 -14.38 -0.72 -11.44
C THR A 187 -14.38 -0.18 -12.87
N GLU A 188 -13.85 1.03 -13.06
CA GLU A 188 -13.63 1.65 -14.37
C GLU A 188 -12.59 0.90 -15.23
N PRO A 189 -12.58 1.09 -16.55
CA PRO A 189 -11.57 0.48 -17.44
C PRO A 189 -10.15 0.83 -17.02
N THR A 190 -9.23 -0.15 -17.10
CA THR A 190 -7.81 0.01 -16.69
C THR A 190 -7.14 1.25 -17.31
N ALA A 191 -7.44 1.58 -18.56
CA ALA A 191 -6.85 2.74 -19.23
C ALA A 191 -7.28 4.05 -18.56
N VAL A 192 -8.54 4.18 -18.15
CA VAL A 192 -9.10 5.36 -17.48
C VAL A 192 -8.45 5.54 -16.11
N VAL A 193 -8.40 4.45 -15.32
CA VAL A 193 -7.75 4.44 -13.99
C VAL A 193 -6.28 4.82 -14.11
N THR A 194 -5.56 4.23 -15.08
CA THR A 194 -4.13 4.50 -15.30
C THR A 194 -3.88 5.96 -15.66
N GLU A 195 -4.70 6.52 -16.54
CA GLU A 195 -4.56 7.94 -16.94
C GLU A 195 -4.81 8.88 -15.76
N ARG A 196 -5.80 8.59 -14.93
CA ARG A 196 -6.07 9.37 -13.69
C ARG A 196 -4.90 9.32 -12.72
N VAL A 197 -4.32 8.14 -12.48
CA VAL A 197 -3.13 7.96 -11.64
C VAL A 197 -1.93 8.72 -12.21
N ARG A 198 -1.71 8.64 -13.53
CA ARG A 198 -0.62 9.33 -14.23
C ARG A 198 -0.76 10.85 -14.12
N SER A 199 -1.92 11.39 -14.46
CA SER A 199 -2.16 12.85 -14.51
C SER A 199 -2.01 13.50 -13.12
N GLU A 200 -2.52 12.86 -12.04
CA GLU A 200 -2.34 13.34 -10.68
C GLU A 200 -0.88 13.34 -10.23
N THR A 201 -0.12 12.30 -10.60
CA THR A 201 1.30 12.22 -10.27
C THR A 201 2.12 13.27 -11.02
N VAL A 202 1.88 13.45 -12.32
CA VAL A 202 2.58 14.45 -13.14
C VAL A 202 2.28 15.86 -12.63
N ARG A 203 1.02 16.19 -12.34
CA ARG A 203 0.63 17.48 -11.77
C ARG A 203 1.38 17.79 -10.47
N LEU A 204 1.55 16.80 -9.60
CA LEU A 204 2.29 16.99 -8.34
C LEU A 204 3.79 17.20 -8.59
N LEU A 205 4.37 16.51 -9.56
CA LEU A 205 5.77 16.68 -9.94
C LEU A 205 6.03 18.06 -10.55
N GLU A 206 5.13 18.57 -11.41
CA GLU A 206 5.25 19.88 -12.04
C GLU A 206 5.05 21.02 -11.02
N GLY A 207 4.12 20.88 -10.08
CA GLY A 207 3.87 21.86 -9.03
C GLY A 207 5.01 22.00 -8.01
N ARG A 208 5.99 21.10 -8.02
CA ARG A 208 7.19 21.14 -7.17
C ARG A 208 8.45 21.62 -7.93
N SER A 209 8.37 21.74 -9.25
CA SER A 209 9.45 22.26 -10.10
C SER A 209 9.52 23.79 -10.00
#